data_a3ffb17665427a10f0670eea801ab11a
#
_entry.id   a3ffb17665427a10f0670eea801ab11a
#
_cell.length_a   1.000
_cell.length_b   1.000
_cell.length_c   1.000
_cell.angle_alpha   90.00
_cell.angle_beta   90.00
_cell.angle_gamma   90.00
#
_symmetry.space_group_name_H-M   'P 1'
#
loop_
_entity.id
_entity.type
_entity.pdbx_description
1 polymer ?
#
loop_
_entity_poly.entity_id
_entity_poly.type
_entity_poly.pdbx_seq_one_letter_code
_entity_poly.pdbx_strand_id
1 'polypeptide(L)'
;MKNPVMAALAILAVLTAPALAAAPSTEQKAEFYAACVKTSGNVALCTCKADAAVQLVDNNFMAVVLASMKGKTLDDKYAVAYNDYIVESTRACGMGM
;
A
#
# COMPACT_ATOMS: atom_id res chain seq x y z
N MET A 1 -41.78 -3.75 -22.14
CA MET A 1 -41.11 -4.26 -23.01
C MET A 1 -39.79 -3.67 -23.12
N LYS A 2 -39.33 -2.77 -23.24
CA LYS A 2 -38.09 -2.20 -23.51
C LYS A 2 -37.25 -2.04 -22.33
N ASN A 3 -37.74 -2.24 -21.18
CA ASN A 3 -37.03 -2.02 -19.95
C ASN A 3 -35.81 -2.85 -19.75
N PRO A 4 -35.78 -4.09 -20.24
CA PRO A 4 -34.62 -4.90 -20.04
C PRO A 4 -33.34 -4.31 -20.60
N VAL A 5 -33.49 -3.49 -21.59
CA VAL A 5 -32.33 -2.87 -22.20
C VAL A 5 -31.65 -1.94 -21.25
N MET A 6 -32.39 -1.24 -20.43
CA MET A 6 -31.82 -0.35 -19.50
C MET A 6 -31.06 -1.04 -18.41
N ALA A 7 -31.54 -2.16 -17.97
CA ALA A 7 -30.85 -2.92 -16.96
C ALA A 7 -29.48 -3.36 -17.44
N ALA A 8 -29.40 -3.74 -18.70
CA ALA A 8 -28.12 -4.14 -19.26
C ALA A 8 -27.12 -3.02 -19.25
N LEU A 9 -27.57 -1.82 -19.51
CA LEU A 9 -26.67 -0.68 -19.49
C LEU A 9 -26.13 -0.41 -18.11
N ALA A 10 -26.95 -0.58 -17.12
CA ALA A 10 -26.50 -0.37 -15.77
C ALA A 10 -25.39 -1.34 -15.40
N ILE A 11 -25.51 -2.58 -15.81
CA ILE A 11 -24.52 -3.57 -15.53
C ILE A 11 -23.19 -3.21 -16.20
N LEU A 12 -23.25 -2.73 -17.42
CA LEU A 12 -22.07 -2.32 -18.12
C LEU A 12 -21.34 -1.20 -17.40
N ALA A 13 -22.08 -0.26 -16.86
CA ALA A 13 -21.47 0.83 -16.14
C ALA A 13 -20.67 0.32 -14.96
N VAL A 14 -21.18 -0.66 -14.26
CA VAL A 14 -20.46 -1.22 -13.12
C VAL A 14 -19.19 -1.91 -13.58
N LEU A 15 -19.27 -2.65 -14.68
CA LEU A 15 -18.11 -3.37 -15.17
C LEU A 15 -17.01 -2.46 -15.67
N THR A 16 -17.37 -1.27 -16.10
CA THR A 16 -16.36 -0.34 -16.61
C THR A 16 -15.75 0.52 -15.54
N ALA A 17 -16.17 0.36 -14.30
CA ALA A 17 -15.55 1.12 -13.21
C ALA A 17 -14.08 0.78 -13.17
N PRO A 18 -13.23 1.77 -12.93
CA PRO A 18 -11.79 1.53 -12.89
C PRO A 18 -11.45 0.53 -11.79
N ALA A 19 -10.54 -0.36 -12.13
CA ALA A 19 -10.06 -1.29 -11.15
C ALA A 19 -9.14 -0.55 -10.19
N LEU A 20 -9.47 -0.55 -8.93
CA LEU A 20 -8.62 0.05 -7.92
C LEU A 20 -7.67 -1.01 -7.41
N ALA A 21 -6.42 -0.63 -7.22
CA ALA A 21 -5.45 -1.52 -6.64
C ALA A 21 -5.88 -1.86 -5.23
N ALA A 22 -5.74 -3.10 -4.86
CA ALA A 22 -6.12 -3.54 -3.52
C ALA A 22 -5.15 -2.99 -2.49
N ALA A 23 -5.65 -2.74 -1.30
CA ALA A 23 -4.80 -2.35 -0.19
C ALA A 23 -3.87 -3.52 0.17
N PRO A 24 -2.78 -3.23 0.88
CA PRO A 24 -1.92 -4.30 1.38
C PRO A 24 -2.71 -5.31 2.19
N SER A 25 -2.31 -6.57 2.09
CA SER A 25 -2.98 -7.63 2.80
C SER A 25 -2.64 -7.60 4.29
N THR A 26 -3.41 -8.32 5.08
CA THR A 26 -3.14 -8.46 6.50
C THR A 26 -1.75 -9.07 6.72
N GLU A 27 -1.39 -10.04 5.89
CA GLU A 27 -0.08 -10.68 5.97
C GLU A 27 1.04 -9.70 5.65
N GLN A 28 0.84 -8.86 4.64
CA GLN A 28 1.84 -7.85 4.30
C GLN A 28 2.02 -6.85 5.43
N LYS A 29 0.93 -6.42 6.03
CA LYS A 29 1.00 -5.49 7.15
C LYS A 29 1.75 -6.12 8.33
N ALA A 30 1.48 -7.37 8.63
CA ALA A 30 2.15 -8.08 9.71
C ALA A 30 3.64 -8.24 9.42
N GLU A 31 3.98 -8.55 8.18
CA GLU A 31 5.38 -8.69 7.77
C GLU A 31 6.10 -7.35 7.87
N PHE A 32 5.45 -6.27 7.45
CA PHE A 32 6.01 -4.93 7.57
C PHE A 32 6.28 -4.59 9.03
N TYR A 33 5.30 -4.84 9.89
CA TYR A 33 5.43 -4.53 11.30
C TYR A 33 6.60 -5.30 11.92
N ALA A 34 6.68 -6.59 11.63
CA ALA A 34 7.74 -7.43 12.19
C ALA A 34 9.12 -6.95 11.72
N ALA A 35 9.26 -6.61 10.44
CA ALA A 35 10.53 -6.12 9.92
C ALA A 35 10.90 -4.78 10.55
N CYS A 36 9.92 -3.92 10.74
CA CYS A 36 10.12 -2.61 11.36
C CYS A 36 10.60 -2.75 12.81
N VAL A 37 9.94 -3.61 13.58
CA VAL A 37 10.31 -3.81 14.99
C VAL A 37 11.69 -4.44 15.09
N LYS A 38 11.99 -5.37 14.18
CA LYS A 38 13.29 -6.03 14.18
C LYS A 38 14.42 -5.01 13.95
N THR A 39 14.17 -4.03 13.10
CA THR A 39 15.18 -3.03 12.77
C THR A 39 15.26 -1.91 13.80
N SER A 40 14.12 -1.38 14.21
CA SER A 40 14.08 -0.18 15.04
C SER A 40 13.88 -0.45 16.53
N GLY A 41 13.27 -1.57 16.88
CA GLY A 41 12.94 -1.85 18.27
C GLY A 41 11.84 -0.94 18.83
N ASN A 42 11.18 -0.17 17.99
CA ASN A 42 10.23 0.85 18.43
C ASN A 42 8.80 0.42 18.04
N VAL A 43 8.10 -0.20 18.98
CA VAL A 43 6.76 -0.72 18.74
C VAL A 43 5.77 0.38 18.36
N ALA A 44 5.81 1.51 19.05
CA ALA A 44 4.87 2.60 18.77
C ALA A 44 5.08 3.17 17.37
N LEU A 45 6.32 3.39 16.99
CA LEU A 45 6.64 3.87 15.65
C LEU A 45 6.22 2.86 14.58
N CYS A 46 6.50 1.59 14.81
CA CYS A 46 6.18 0.55 13.84
C CYS A 46 4.68 0.33 13.69
N THR A 47 3.92 0.49 14.77
CA THR A 47 2.46 0.45 14.68
C THR A 47 1.96 1.58 13.78
N CYS A 48 2.46 2.80 13.99
CA CYS A 48 2.07 3.93 13.18
C CYS A 48 2.49 3.72 11.72
N LYS A 49 3.73 3.27 11.49
CA LYS A 49 4.24 3.08 10.13
C LYS A 49 3.49 1.98 9.39
N ALA A 50 3.12 0.91 10.08
CA ALA A 50 2.34 -0.16 9.45
C ALA A 50 0.95 0.35 9.03
N ASP A 51 0.30 1.11 9.90
CA ASP A 51 -0.99 1.70 9.57
C ASP A 51 -0.87 2.70 8.42
N ALA A 52 0.16 3.52 8.44
CA ALA A 52 0.40 4.48 7.37
C ALA A 52 0.66 3.79 6.04
N ALA A 53 1.43 2.72 6.04
CA ALA A 53 1.74 2.00 4.80
C ALA A 53 0.47 1.45 4.15
N VAL A 54 -0.45 0.93 4.96
CA VAL A 54 -1.72 0.40 4.42
C VAL A 54 -2.52 1.51 3.73
N GLN A 55 -2.40 2.74 4.21
CA GLN A 55 -3.12 3.88 3.62
C GLN A 55 -2.41 4.45 2.40
N LEU A 56 -1.09 4.37 2.36
CA LEU A 56 -0.30 5.09 1.37
C LEU A 56 0.05 4.28 0.14
N VAL A 57 0.10 2.96 0.24
CA VAL A 57 0.53 2.13 -0.88
C VAL A 57 -0.47 1.01 -1.12
N ASP A 58 -0.49 0.48 -2.34
CA ASP A 58 -1.31 -0.69 -2.64
C ASP A 58 -0.52 -1.97 -2.37
N ASN A 59 -1.17 -3.12 -2.58
CA ASN A 59 -0.53 -4.39 -2.27
C ASN A 59 0.67 -4.67 -3.16
N ASN A 60 0.65 -4.21 -4.39
CA ASN A 60 1.79 -4.41 -5.29
C ASN A 60 2.99 -3.60 -4.83
N PHE A 61 2.76 -2.34 -4.48
CA PHE A 61 3.86 -1.52 -4.02
C PHE A 61 4.32 -1.92 -2.62
N MET A 62 3.43 -2.46 -1.80
CA MET A 62 3.85 -2.99 -0.50
C MET A 62 4.87 -4.11 -0.67
N ALA A 63 4.74 -4.94 -1.71
CA ALA A 63 5.73 -5.97 -1.99
C ALA A 63 7.10 -5.35 -2.28
N VAL A 64 7.12 -4.21 -2.96
CA VAL A 64 8.36 -3.48 -3.23
C VAL A 64 8.95 -2.95 -1.93
N VAL A 65 8.12 -2.37 -1.08
CA VAL A 65 8.56 -1.84 0.22
C VAL A 65 9.16 -2.96 1.07
N LEU A 66 8.45 -4.10 1.15
CA LEU A 66 8.92 -5.23 1.95
C LEU A 66 10.25 -5.79 1.42
N ALA A 67 10.41 -5.86 0.10
CA ALA A 67 11.66 -6.30 -0.48
C ALA A 67 12.81 -5.36 -0.12
N SER A 68 12.54 -4.06 -0.15
CA SER A 68 13.53 -3.06 0.22
C SER A 68 13.92 -3.22 1.69
N MET A 69 12.97 -3.48 2.56
CA MET A 69 13.24 -3.68 3.98
C MET A 69 14.09 -4.93 4.22
N LYS A 70 14.07 -5.87 3.30
CA LYS A 70 14.90 -7.08 3.38
C LYS A 70 16.25 -6.90 2.72
N GLY A 71 16.57 -5.68 2.31
CA GLY A 71 17.87 -5.38 1.74
C GLY A 71 17.99 -5.55 0.24
N LYS A 72 16.88 -5.78 -0.46
CA LYS A 72 16.93 -5.90 -1.90
C LYS A 72 17.06 -4.53 -2.54
N THR A 73 17.78 -4.48 -3.66
CA THR A 73 17.97 -3.22 -4.37
C THR A 73 16.66 -2.76 -4.98
N LEU A 74 16.34 -1.49 -4.76
CA LEU A 74 15.13 -0.90 -5.33
C LEU A 74 15.34 -0.63 -6.82
N ASP A 75 14.37 -1.05 -7.63
CA ASP A 75 14.39 -0.77 -9.06
C ASP A 75 14.17 0.73 -9.27
N ASP A 76 14.92 1.31 -10.20
CA ASP A 76 14.86 2.75 -10.47
C ASP A 76 13.45 3.24 -10.77
N LYS A 77 12.63 2.42 -11.40
CA LYS A 77 11.27 2.83 -11.74
C LYS A 77 10.40 3.10 -10.53
N TYR A 78 10.81 2.61 -9.36
CA TYR A 78 10.07 2.83 -8.13
C TYR A 78 10.66 3.94 -7.26
N ALA A 79 11.78 4.53 -7.68
CA ALA A 79 12.53 5.45 -6.82
C ALA A 79 11.70 6.64 -6.37
N VAL A 80 10.97 7.27 -7.29
CA VAL A 80 10.17 8.46 -6.94
C VAL A 80 9.03 8.08 -6.01
N ALA A 81 8.30 7.02 -6.34
CA ALA A 81 7.17 6.59 -5.52
C ALA A 81 7.63 6.15 -4.14
N TYR A 82 8.77 5.50 -4.06
CA TYR A 82 9.31 5.06 -2.78
C TYR A 82 9.70 6.25 -1.91
N ASN A 83 10.32 7.25 -2.52
CA ASN A 83 10.69 8.46 -1.80
C ASN A 83 9.45 9.20 -1.28
N ASP A 84 8.41 9.29 -2.11
CA ASP A 84 7.16 9.91 -1.69
C ASP A 84 6.54 9.16 -0.52
N TYR A 85 6.57 7.84 -0.56
CA TYR A 85 6.07 7.02 0.53
C TYR A 85 6.85 7.29 1.82
N ILE A 86 8.17 7.38 1.73
CA ILE A 86 9.00 7.66 2.91
C ILE A 86 8.65 9.03 3.50
N VAL A 87 8.50 10.03 2.65
CA VAL A 87 8.17 11.39 3.10
C VAL A 87 6.80 11.40 3.77
N GLU A 88 5.80 10.79 3.14
CA GLU A 88 4.45 10.83 3.69
C GLU A 88 4.30 9.99 4.96
N SER A 89 4.96 8.85 5.03
CA SER A 89 4.90 8.03 6.23
C SER A 89 5.64 8.71 7.39
N THR A 90 6.70 9.46 7.08
CA THR A 90 7.42 10.23 8.10
C THR A 90 6.55 11.37 8.61
N ARG A 91 5.80 12.03 7.73
CA ARG A 91 4.85 13.05 8.17
C ARG A 91 3.79 12.47 9.09
N ALA A 92 3.31 11.30 8.76
CA ALA A 92 2.24 10.68 9.55
C ALA A 92 2.71 10.21 10.91
N CYS A 93 3.95 9.72 11.00
CA CYS A 93 4.44 9.04 12.19
C CYS A 93 5.59 9.75 12.90
N GLY A 94 6.10 10.83 12.32
CA GLY A 94 7.19 11.58 12.92
C GLY A 94 8.51 11.13 12.39
N MET A 95 9.20 10.23 13.06
CA MET A 95 10.54 9.88 12.69
C MET A 95 10.61 9.06 11.42
N GLY A 96 11.62 9.34 10.62
CA GLY A 96 11.94 8.48 9.49
C GLY A 96 12.54 7.18 9.98
N MET A 97 12.52 6.18 9.14
CA MET A 97 13.02 4.89 9.54
C MET A 97 14.32 4.58 8.90
#